data_4aef158044fbb4d4d2d41e489f26a236
#
_entry.id   4aef158044fbb4d4d2d41e489f26a236
#
_cell.length_a   1.000
_cell.length_b   1.000
_cell.length_c   1.000
_cell.angle_alpha   90.00
_cell.angle_beta   90.00
_cell.angle_gamma   90.00
#
_symmetry.space_group_name_H-M   'P 1'
#
loop_
_entity.id
_entity.type
_entity.pdbx_description
1 polymer ?
#
loop_
_entity_poly.entity_id
_entity_poly.type
_entity_poly.pdbx_seq_one_letter_code
_entity_poly.pdbx_strand_id
1 'polypeptide(L)'
;MESLKGVGAYTAGAVLSMAYNLPEVAVDGNVLRIYARLYNINDDILGTVGKKKITALVEETLPHDRPGDFNQSLMDFGSSVCIPKSPRCSDCPINSSCEAYANGTTADLPVRIKKTKSITIPLVVGLVQLGDYYLLHKRPNTGLLRSMWEFPSAEASDFSAGESQLKDLLGALGFELKLDST
;
A
#
# COMPACT_ATOMS: atom_id res chain seq x y z
N MET A 1 8.76 -0.05 21.47
CA MET A 1 8.35 -0.92 20.33
C MET A 1 9.06 -0.58 19.04
N GLU A 2 9.28 0.66 18.71
CA GLU A 2 9.95 1.08 17.45
C GLU A 2 11.40 0.59 17.30
N SER A 3 12.05 0.17 18.40
CA SER A 3 13.37 -0.46 18.35
C SER A 3 13.37 -1.86 17.71
N LEU A 4 12.21 -2.47 17.53
CA LEU A 4 12.07 -3.77 16.90
C LEU A 4 12.17 -3.64 15.38
N LYS A 5 12.97 -4.50 14.75
CA LYS A 5 13.17 -4.47 13.30
C LYS A 5 11.84 -4.71 12.58
N GLY A 6 11.47 -3.78 11.70
CA GLY A 6 10.22 -3.86 10.91
C GLY A 6 9.00 -3.21 11.59
N VAL A 7 9.15 -2.70 12.82
CA VAL A 7 8.10 -1.97 13.52
C VAL A 7 8.34 -0.47 13.37
N GLY A 8 7.47 0.20 12.62
CA GLY A 8 7.44 1.66 12.50
C GLY A 8 6.37 2.27 13.41
N ALA A 9 6.29 3.61 13.44
CA ALA A 9 5.35 4.36 14.28
C ALA A 9 3.89 3.89 14.13
N TYR A 10 3.43 3.66 12.89
CA TYR A 10 2.09 3.13 12.64
C TYR A 10 1.86 1.77 13.34
N THR A 11 2.76 0.80 13.13
CA THR A 11 2.61 -0.54 13.71
C THR A 11 2.71 -0.48 15.24
N ALA A 12 3.63 0.33 15.76
CA ALA A 12 3.76 0.53 17.20
C ALA A 12 2.48 1.12 17.79
N GLY A 13 1.95 2.20 17.22
CA GLY A 13 0.71 2.83 17.67
C GLY A 13 -0.50 1.89 17.61
N ALA A 14 -0.65 1.13 16.51
CA ALA A 14 -1.73 0.17 16.37
C ALA A 14 -1.68 -0.92 17.46
N VAL A 15 -0.52 -1.55 17.65
CA VAL A 15 -0.37 -2.60 18.68
C VAL A 15 -0.57 -2.04 20.09
N LEU A 16 0.06 -0.89 20.39
CA LEU A 16 -0.03 -0.29 21.74
C LEU A 16 -1.46 0.14 22.08
N SER A 17 -2.19 0.72 21.13
CA SER A 17 -3.58 1.15 21.38
C SER A 17 -4.57 -0.01 21.39
N MET A 18 -4.50 -0.93 20.43
CA MET A 18 -5.49 -2.01 20.28
C MET A 18 -5.29 -3.16 21.27
N ALA A 19 -4.02 -3.54 21.54
CA ALA A 19 -3.74 -4.68 22.43
C ALA A 19 -3.50 -4.27 23.88
N TYR A 20 -3.01 -3.05 24.12
CA TYR A 20 -2.62 -2.59 25.45
C TYR A 20 -3.42 -1.39 25.95
N ASN A 21 -4.37 -0.89 25.15
CA ASN A 21 -5.20 0.29 25.45
C ASN A 21 -4.38 1.53 25.85
N LEU A 22 -3.17 1.68 25.28
CA LEU A 22 -2.34 2.86 25.49
C LEU A 22 -2.75 3.98 24.51
N PRO A 23 -2.72 5.26 24.93
CA PRO A 23 -3.16 6.39 24.11
C PRO A 23 -2.15 6.74 23.01
N GLU A 24 -1.98 5.83 22.08
CA GLU A 24 -1.05 5.93 20.95
C GLU A 24 -1.83 5.99 19.62
N VAL A 25 -1.38 6.86 18.72
CA VAL A 25 -2.03 7.05 17.42
C VAL A 25 -1.49 6.07 16.39
N ALA A 26 -2.38 5.53 15.55
CA ALA A 26 -2.02 4.67 14.42
C ALA A 26 -2.31 5.39 13.09
N VAL A 27 -1.40 6.26 12.66
CA VAL A 27 -1.59 7.10 11.47
C VAL A 27 -1.15 6.35 10.21
N ASP A 28 -2.12 5.84 9.44
CA ASP A 28 -1.95 5.20 8.14
C ASP A 28 -2.42 6.11 6.98
N GLY A 29 -2.44 5.58 5.78
CA GLY A 29 -2.94 6.28 4.59
C GLY A 29 -4.44 6.63 4.66
N ASN A 30 -5.25 5.88 5.42
CA ASN A 30 -6.66 6.16 5.63
C ASN A 30 -6.82 7.37 6.55
N VAL A 31 -6.13 7.34 7.68
CA VAL A 31 -6.14 8.43 8.67
C VAL A 31 -5.66 9.73 8.05
N LEU A 32 -4.54 9.70 7.30
CA LEU A 32 -4.04 10.87 6.59
C LEU A 32 -5.08 11.44 5.62
N ARG A 33 -5.83 10.62 4.91
CA ARG A 33 -6.89 11.05 3.98
C ARG A 33 -8.10 11.62 4.71
N ILE A 34 -8.57 10.95 5.77
CA ILE A 34 -9.72 11.39 6.55
C ILE A 34 -9.46 12.77 7.13
N TYR A 35 -8.34 12.94 7.81
CA TYR A 35 -7.99 14.21 8.46
C TYR A 35 -7.68 15.32 7.45
N ALA A 36 -7.04 14.99 6.31
CA ALA A 36 -6.85 15.95 5.23
C ALA A 36 -8.19 16.51 4.73
N ARG A 37 -9.23 15.67 4.61
CA ARG A 37 -10.57 16.09 4.21
C ARG A 37 -11.33 16.77 5.34
N LEU A 38 -11.30 16.21 6.54
CA LEU A 38 -12.03 16.74 7.70
C LEU A 38 -11.63 18.19 7.99
N TYR A 39 -10.34 18.50 7.95
CA TYR A 39 -9.77 19.81 8.24
C TYR A 39 -9.31 20.58 6.99
N ASN A 40 -9.73 20.17 5.81
CA ASN A 40 -9.40 20.79 4.51
C ASN A 40 -7.90 21.11 4.33
N ILE A 41 -7.03 20.16 4.68
CA ILE A 41 -5.57 20.33 4.66
C ILE A 41 -5.04 20.12 3.24
N ASN A 42 -4.45 21.17 2.67
CA ASN A 42 -3.86 21.18 1.33
C ASN A 42 -2.34 20.87 1.32
N ASP A 43 -1.76 20.56 2.46
CA ASP A 43 -0.36 20.12 2.54
C ASP A 43 -0.20 18.72 1.92
N ASP A 44 0.95 18.47 1.28
CA ASP A 44 1.27 17.12 0.79
C ASP A 44 1.35 16.13 1.95
N ILE A 45 0.40 15.20 2.00
CA ILE A 45 0.34 14.17 3.06
C ILE A 45 1.47 13.15 3.01
N LEU A 46 2.25 13.08 1.93
CA LEU A 46 3.46 12.27 1.82
C LEU A 46 4.69 13.02 2.33
N GLY A 47 4.59 14.35 2.47
CA GLY A 47 5.62 15.23 3.00
C GLY A 47 5.65 15.23 4.53
N THR A 48 6.81 15.62 5.09
CA THR A 48 6.99 15.69 6.55
C THR A 48 6.04 16.69 7.21
N VAL A 49 5.79 17.83 6.55
CA VAL A 49 4.92 18.90 7.09
C VAL A 49 3.48 18.42 7.21
N GLY A 50 2.90 17.90 6.12
CA GLY A 50 1.52 17.42 6.10
C GLY A 50 1.30 16.25 7.08
N LYS A 51 2.23 15.29 7.11
CA LYS A 51 2.18 14.19 8.09
C LYS A 51 2.19 14.69 9.53
N LYS A 52 3.15 15.55 9.87
CA LYS A 52 3.28 16.07 11.24
C LYS A 52 2.03 16.83 11.69
N LYS A 53 1.48 17.67 10.81
CA LYS A 53 0.26 18.43 11.08
C LYS A 53 -0.94 17.50 11.34
N ILE A 54 -1.13 16.50 10.48
CA ILE A 54 -2.21 15.53 10.65
C ILE A 54 -2.02 14.67 11.90
N THR A 55 -0.81 14.18 12.16
CA THR A 55 -0.53 13.39 13.36
C THR A 55 -0.88 14.16 14.64
N ALA A 56 -0.50 15.43 14.73
CA ALA A 56 -0.86 16.27 15.87
C ALA A 56 -2.39 16.41 16.07
N LEU A 57 -3.16 16.56 14.99
CA LEU A 57 -4.61 16.61 15.05
C LEU A 57 -5.23 15.26 15.49
N VAL A 58 -4.64 14.15 15.06
CA VAL A 58 -5.09 12.81 15.51
C VAL A 58 -4.79 12.62 17.00
N GLU A 59 -3.60 13.03 17.47
CA GLU A 59 -3.23 13.01 18.89
C GLU A 59 -4.18 13.85 19.76
N GLU A 60 -4.57 15.03 19.28
CA GLU A 60 -5.50 15.93 19.97
C GLU A 60 -6.92 15.35 20.07
N THR A 61 -7.34 14.58 19.08
CA THR A 61 -8.70 14.00 19.02
C THR A 61 -8.79 12.58 19.57
N LEU A 62 -7.67 11.95 19.91
CA LEU A 62 -7.61 10.58 20.42
C LEU A 62 -8.25 10.47 21.82
N PRO A 63 -9.30 9.65 22.01
CA PRO A 63 -9.86 9.40 23.34
C PRO A 63 -8.90 8.52 24.17
N HIS A 64 -8.66 8.92 25.41
CA HIS A 64 -7.75 8.21 26.29
C HIS A 64 -8.30 6.91 26.90
N ASP A 65 -9.63 6.79 26.96
CA ASP A 65 -10.33 5.62 27.51
C ASP A 65 -10.43 4.46 26.51
N ARG A 66 -10.56 4.77 25.20
CA ARG A 66 -10.74 3.79 24.12
C ARG A 66 -9.90 4.09 22.87
N PRO A 67 -8.56 4.24 22.99
CA PRO A 67 -7.73 4.63 21.86
C PRO A 67 -7.67 3.56 20.76
N GLY A 68 -7.73 2.26 21.12
CA GLY A 68 -7.75 1.17 20.17
C GLY A 68 -9.00 1.16 19.29
N ASP A 69 -10.16 1.36 19.90
CA ASP A 69 -11.43 1.43 19.15
C ASP A 69 -11.48 2.65 18.22
N PHE A 70 -10.93 3.77 18.66
CA PHE A 70 -10.83 4.96 17.84
C PHE A 70 -9.94 4.73 16.62
N ASN A 71 -8.73 4.20 16.79
CA ASN A 71 -7.85 3.87 15.67
C ASN A 71 -8.49 2.85 14.71
N GLN A 72 -9.16 1.82 15.24
CA GLN A 72 -9.88 0.84 14.42
C GLN A 72 -11.01 1.50 13.64
N SER A 73 -11.82 2.35 14.30
CA SER A 73 -12.92 3.04 13.65
C SER A 73 -12.47 3.96 12.51
N LEU A 74 -11.33 4.62 12.64
CA LEU A 74 -10.75 5.42 11.56
C LEU A 74 -10.34 4.56 10.36
N MET A 75 -9.79 3.37 10.58
CA MET A 75 -9.43 2.45 9.51
C MET A 75 -10.68 1.94 8.77
N ASP A 76 -11.71 1.53 9.51
CA ASP A 76 -12.99 1.06 8.97
C ASP A 76 -13.73 2.18 8.23
N PHE A 77 -13.76 3.38 8.81
CA PHE A 77 -14.35 4.56 8.18
C PHE A 77 -13.62 4.94 6.88
N GLY A 78 -12.29 4.86 6.86
CA GLY A 78 -11.49 5.12 5.68
C GLY A 78 -11.69 4.08 4.57
N SER A 79 -11.97 2.83 4.91
CA SER A 79 -12.18 1.75 3.94
C SER A 79 -13.63 1.67 3.42
N SER A 80 -14.62 2.16 4.19
CA SER A 80 -16.04 2.01 3.89
C SER A 80 -16.74 3.29 3.44
N VAL A 81 -16.45 4.43 4.06
CA VAL A 81 -17.14 5.71 3.83
C VAL A 81 -16.22 6.73 3.17
N CYS A 82 -15.14 7.14 3.85
CA CYS A 82 -14.21 8.14 3.34
C CYS A 82 -13.16 7.50 2.42
N ILE A 83 -13.61 6.77 1.40
CA ILE A 83 -12.77 6.03 0.45
C ILE A 83 -11.93 6.96 -0.45
N PRO A 84 -10.83 6.46 -1.08
CA PRO A 84 -9.93 7.29 -1.89
C PRO A 84 -10.60 8.00 -3.06
N LYS A 85 -11.41 7.27 -3.83
CA LYS A 85 -12.15 7.80 -4.97
C LYS A 85 -13.64 7.77 -4.67
N SER A 86 -14.34 8.87 -4.99
CA SER A 86 -15.79 9.00 -4.81
C SER A 86 -16.26 8.65 -3.38
N PRO A 87 -15.80 9.38 -2.34
CA PRO A 87 -16.23 9.12 -0.97
C PRO A 87 -17.75 9.30 -0.81
N ARG A 88 -18.34 8.52 0.10
CA ARG A 88 -19.79 8.52 0.36
C ARG A 88 -20.16 9.68 1.28
N CYS A 89 -19.98 10.92 0.84
CA CYS A 89 -20.14 12.10 1.68
C CYS A 89 -21.59 12.33 2.13
N SER A 90 -22.59 11.98 1.31
CA SER A 90 -24.01 12.08 1.68
C SER A 90 -24.39 11.17 2.86
N ASP A 91 -23.77 10.01 2.96
CA ASP A 91 -24.03 9.01 4.00
C ASP A 91 -23.03 9.10 5.17
N CYS A 92 -22.14 10.08 5.13
CA CYS A 92 -21.09 10.25 6.12
C CYS A 92 -21.63 10.83 7.43
N PRO A 93 -21.47 10.15 8.58
CA PRO A 93 -22.00 10.61 9.86
C PRO A 93 -21.36 11.89 10.38
N ILE A 94 -20.19 12.29 9.83
CA ILE A 94 -19.46 13.50 10.23
C ILE A 94 -19.39 14.55 9.10
N ASN A 95 -20.26 14.47 8.10
CA ASN A 95 -20.23 15.39 6.95
C ASN A 95 -20.49 16.86 7.35
N SER A 96 -21.30 17.09 8.37
CA SER A 96 -21.60 18.43 8.90
C SER A 96 -20.39 19.16 9.50
N SER A 97 -19.39 18.39 9.95
CA SER A 97 -18.13 18.90 10.50
C SER A 97 -16.97 18.84 9.49
N CYS A 98 -17.23 18.35 8.29
CA CYS A 98 -16.18 18.14 7.29
C CYS A 98 -15.96 19.39 6.43
N GLU A 99 -14.83 20.08 6.63
CA GLU A 99 -14.50 21.29 5.89
C GLU A 99 -14.33 21.05 4.38
N ALA A 100 -13.76 19.92 3.96
CA ALA A 100 -13.63 19.61 2.55
C ALA A 100 -15.00 19.36 1.88
N TYR A 101 -15.97 18.81 2.61
CA TYR A 101 -17.33 18.65 2.11
C TYR A 101 -18.04 20.00 1.99
N ALA A 102 -17.93 20.83 3.00
CA ALA A 102 -18.49 22.18 2.98
C ALA A 102 -17.89 23.06 1.87
N ASN A 103 -16.60 22.90 1.59
CA ASN A 103 -15.89 23.66 0.55
C ASN A 103 -15.92 23.01 -0.85
N GLY A 104 -16.51 21.83 -1.01
CA GLY A 104 -16.55 21.10 -2.29
C GLY A 104 -15.20 20.55 -2.76
N THR A 105 -14.19 20.42 -1.87
CA THR A 105 -12.81 20.03 -2.18
C THR A 105 -12.50 18.56 -1.92
N THR A 106 -13.49 17.73 -1.62
CA THR A 106 -13.32 16.31 -1.27
C THR A 106 -12.64 15.48 -2.36
N ALA A 107 -12.80 15.85 -3.63
CA ALA A 107 -12.18 15.17 -4.77
C ALA A 107 -10.70 15.53 -4.92
N ASP A 108 -10.30 16.74 -4.51
CA ASP A 108 -8.93 17.25 -4.62
C ASP A 108 -8.04 16.78 -3.46
N LEU A 109 -8.67 16.36 -2.37
CA LEU A 109 -7.98 15.93 -1.15
C LEU A 109 -8.00 14.40 -0.96
N PRO A 110 -6.91 13.85 -0.43
CA PRO A 110 -5.69 14.50 0.03
C PRO A 110 -4.70 14.83 -1.12
N VAL A 111 -3.94 15.89 -0.96
CA VAL A 111 -2.83 16.21 -1.87
C VAL A 111 -1.70 15.21 -1.68
N ARG A 112 -1.24 14.60 -2.79
CA ARG A 112 -0.15 13.62 -2.82
C ARG A 112 0.82 13.95 -3.93
N ILE A 113 1.99 14.45 -3.60
CA ILE A 113 3.04 14.74 -4.57
C ILE A 113 3.95 13.51 -4.68
N LYS A 114 3.72 12.68 -5.69
CA LYS A 114 4.57 11.52 -5.95
C LYS A 114 5.95 11.99 -6.45
N LYS A 115 6.99 11.74 -5.67
CA LYS A 115 8.39 12.07 -6.04
C LYS A 115 9.04 11.01 -6.93
N THR A 116 8.49 9.81 -7.00
CA THR A 116 9.04 8.69 -7.77
C THR A 116 8.27 8.52 -9.08
N LYS A 117 9.02 8.44 -10.19
CA LYS A 117 8.45 7.99 -11.47
C LYS A 117 8.24 6.48 -11.41
N SER A 118 7.07 6.00 -11.80
CA SER A 118 6.85 4.57 -12.03
C SER A 118 7.65 4.17 -13.27
N ILE A 119 8.40 3.07 -13.17
CA ILE A 119 9.08 2.44 -14.29
C ILE A 119 8.23 1.22 -14.66
N THR A 120 7.80 1.17 -15.92
CA THR A 120 7.12 -0.01 -16.45
C THR A 120 8.20 -0.96 -16.99
N ILE A 121 8.26 -2.17 -16.46
CA ILE A 121 9.18 -3.20 -16.90
C ILE A 121 8.35 -4.25 -17.63
N PRO A 122 8.47 -4.43 -18.95
CA PRO A 122 7.81 -5.51 -19.66
C PRO A 122 8.45 -6.84 -19.27
N LEU A 123 7.63 -7.80 -18.90
CA LEU A 123 8.06 -9.08 -18.36
C LEU A 123 7.34 -10.21 -19.08
N VAL A 124 8.08 -11.15 -19.62
CA VAL A 124 7.55 -12.43 -20.13
C VAL A 124 7.76 -13.48 -19.05
N VAL A 125 6.70 -14.19 -18.70
CA VAL A 125 6.70 -15.19 -17.63
C VAL A 125 6.44 -16.57 -18.22
N GLY A 126 7.28 -17.54 -17.88
CA GLY A 126 7.14 -18.94 -18.30
C GLY A 126 6.44 -19.78 -17.23
N LEU A 127 5.33 -20.40 -17.60
CA LEU A 127 4.68 -21.43 -16.77
C LEU A 127 5.21 -22.81 -17.22
N VAL A 128 6.25 -23.30 -16.56
CA VAL A 128 6.86 -24.60 -16.86
C VAL A 128 6.23 -25.64 -15.96
N GLN A 129 5.53 -26.61 -16.56
CA GLN A 129 4.83 -27.69 -15.86
C GLN A 129 5.44 -29.04 -16.16
N LEU A 130 5.59 -29.87 -15.15
CA LEU A 130 5.97 -31.28 -15.27
C LEU A 130 5.02 -32.13 -14.44
N GLY A 131 4.08 -32.81 -15.07
CA GLY A 131 2.97 -33.49 -14.38
C GLY A 131 2.15 -32.48 -13.56
N ASP A 132 2.05 -32.69 -12.25
CA ASP A 132 1.31 -31.81 -11.31
C ASP A 132 2.19 -30.72 -10.69
N TYR A 133 3.46 -30.60 -11.09
CA TYR A 133 4.42 -29.67 -10.51
C TYR A 133 4.71 -28.50 -11.44
N TYR A 134 4.96 -27.33 -10.84
CA TYR A 134 5.41 -26.13 -11.54
C TYR A 134 6.81 -25.75 -11.12
N LEU A 135 7.61 -25.32 -12.09
CA LEU A 135 8.95 -24.80 -11.83
C LEU A 135 8.85 -23.40 -11.24
N LEU A 136 9.46 -23.24 -10.07
CA LEU A 136 9.70 -21.94 -9.44
C LEU A 136 11.20 -21.75 -9.25
N HIS A 137 11.67 -20.53 -9.37
CA HIS A 137 13.03 -20.18 -8.98
C HIS A 137 13.03 -19.10 -7.89
N LYS A 138 14.11 -19.05 -7.14
CA LYS A 138 14.29 -18.08 -6.07
C LYS A 138 15.05 -16.88 -6.59
N ARG A 139 14.47 -15.68 -6.44
CA ARG A 139 15.13 -14.43 -6.79
C ARG A 139 16.44 -14.26 -6.01
N PRO A 140 17.42 -13.52 -6.56
CA PRO A 140 18.63 -13.15 -5.83
C PRO A 140 18.31 -12.48 -4.49
N ASN A 141 19.27 -12.49 -3.57
CA ASN A 141 19.12 -11.83 -2.26
C ASN A 141 19.26 -10.30 -2.33
N THR A 142 19.34 -9.73 -3.53
CA THR A 142 19.45 -8.30 -3.83
C THR A 142 18.36 -7.86 -4.79
N GLY A 143 18.07 -6.56 -4.84
CA GLY A 143 17.07 -5.98 -5.76
C GLY A 143 15.63 -6.08 -5.29
N LEU A 144 14.70 -5.88 -6.23
CA LEU A 144 13.25 -5.90 -5.98
C LEU A 144 12.77 -7.32 -5.65
N LEU A 145 11.91 -7.47 -4.64
CA LEU A 145 11.34 -8.76 -4.21
C LEU A 145 12.41 -9.83 -3.92
N ARG A 146 13.53 -9.42 -3.34
CA ARG A 146 14.67 -10.29 -3.03
C ARG A 146 14.27 -11.56 -2.28
N SER A 147 14.89 -12.67 -2.65
CA SER A 147 14.70 -14.00 -2.04
C SER A 147 13.27 -14.55 -2.09
N MET A 148 12.36 -13.93 -2.84
CA MET A 148 11.04 -14.48 -3.09
C MET A 148 11.08 -15.54 -4.19
N TRP A 149 10.12 -16.46 -4.17
CA TRP A 149 9.92 -17.45 -5.22
C TRP A 149 9.04 -16.88 -6.31
N GLU A 150 9.40 -17.12 -7.56
CA GLU A 150 8.65 -16.68 -8.74
C GLU A 150 8.72 -17.71 -9.86
N PHE A 151 7.80 -17.59 -10.83
CA PHE A 151 7.95 -18.32 -12.09
C PHE A 151 9.14 -17.77 -12.89
N PRO A 152 9.84 -18.61 -13.69
CA PRO A 152 10.89 -18.14 -14.60
C PRO A 152 10.38 -16.98 -15.43
N SER A 153 11.14 -15.89 -15.48
CA SER A 153 10.75 -14.67 -16.17
C SER A 153 11.95 -14.01 -16.85
N ALA A 154 11.69 -13.28 -17.93
CA ALA A 154 12.68 -12.49 -18.65
C ALA A 154 12.14 -11.09 -18.91
N GLU A 155 12.97 -10.05 -18.69
CA GLU A 155 12.67 -8.68 -19.10
C GLU A 155 12.95 -8.53 -20.59
N ALA A 156 11.94 -8.20 -21.38
CA ALA A 156 12.08 -8.08 -22.82
C ALA A 156 11.16 -7.02 -23.39
N SER A 157 11.58 -6.37 -24.48
CA SER A 157 10.80 -5.33 -25.15
C SER A 157 9.52 -5.85 -25.80
N ASP A 158 9.54 -7.12 -26.19
CA ASP A 158 8.42 -7.82 -26.82
C ASP A 158 8.39 -9.30 -26.42
N PHE A 159 7.26 -9.95 -26.73
CA PHE A 159 7.02 -11.34 -26.36
C PHE A 159 8.04 -12.31 -26.97
N SER A 160 8.38 -12.13 -28.26
CA SER A 160 9.30 -13.04 -28.97
C SER A 160 10.71 -13.02 -28.39
N ALA A 161 11.22 -11.83 -28.08
CA ALA A 161 12.52 -11.69 -27.41
C ALA A 161 12.52 -12.30 -26.02
N GLY A 162 11.46 -12.11 -25.24
CA GLY A 162 11.31 -12.70 -23.93
C GLY A 162 11.17 -14.21 -23.94
N GLU A 163 10.43 -14.74 -24.90
CA GLU A 163 10.31 -16.18 -25.12
C GLU A 163 11.67 -16.84 -25.44
N SER A 164 12.46 -16.21 -26.32
CA SER A 164 13.80 -16.69 -26.64
C SER A 164 14.71 -16.71 -25.41
N GLN A 165 14.72 -15.63 -24.63
CA GLN A 165 15.50 -15.54 -23.40
C GLN A 165 15.08 -16.59 -22.36
N LEU A 166 13.79 -16.85 -22.22
CA LEU A 166 13.29 -17.90 -21.33
C LEU A 166 13.70 -19.29 -21.79
N LYS A 167 13.66 -19.57 -23.08
CA LYS A 167 14.13 -20.84 -23.64
C LYS A 167 15.62 -21.04 -23.35
N ASP A 168 16.44 -20.01 -23.55
CA ASP A 168 17.85 -20.06 -23.27
C ASP A 168 18.14 -20.32 -21.79
N LEU A 169 17.44 -19.58 -20.91
CA LEU A 169 17.55 -19.75 -19.46
C LEU A 169 17.19 -21.16 -19.01
N LEU A 170 16.08 -21.69 -19.51
CA LEU A 170 15.57 -23.00 -19.10
C LEU A 170 16.40 -24.14 -19.74
N GLY A 171 16.88 -23.94 -20.97
CA GLY A 171 17.84 -24.85 -21.61
C GLY A 171 19.16 -24.95 -20.84
N ALA A 172 19.69 -23.84 -20.33
CA ALA A 172 20.88 -23.83 -19.48
C ALA A 172 20.66 -24.55 -18.13
N LEU A 173 19.40 -24.68 -17.68
CA LEU A 173 19.01 -25.45 -16.49
C LEU A 173 18.72 -26.94 -16.81
N GLY A 174 18.87 -27.38 -18.09
CA GLY A 174 18.65 -28.73 -18.52
C GLY A 174 17.20 -29.11 -18.86
N PHE A 175 16.32 -28.13 -19.05
CA PHE A 175 14.93 -28.36 -19.45
C PHE A 175 14.76 -28.30 -20.96
N GLU A 176 14.23 -29.37 -21.58
CA GLU A 176 13.73 -29.35 -22.95
C GLU A 176 12.26 -28.88 -22.94
N LEU A 177 11.99 -27.72 -23.55
CA LEU A 177 10.66 -27.10 -23.56
C LEU A 177 9.90 -27.52 -24.82
N LYS A 178 8.68 -28.03 -24.64
CA LYS A 178 7.62 -28.02 -25.65
C LYS A 178 6.68 -26.87 -25.35
N LEU A 179 6.48 -26.01 -26.34
CA LEU A 179 5.50 -24.93 -26.24
C LEU A 179 4.13 -25.48 -26.60
N ASP A 180 3.18 -25.34 -25.67
CA ASP A 180 1.76 -25.50 -25.99
C ASP A 180 1.27 -24.15 -26.56
N SER A 181 0.91 -24.13 -27.83
CA SER A 181 0.20 -23.01 -28.45
C SER A 181 -1.27 -23.11 -28.04
N THR A 182 -1.68 -22.32 -27.08
CA THR A 182 -3.09 -22.03 -26.83
C THR A 182 -3.60 -20.90 -27.72
#